data_4caf7022e023c1134a9bda11952f1924
#
_entry.id   4caf7022e023c1134a9bda11952f1924
#
_cell.length_a   1.000
_cell.length_b   1.000
_cell.length_c   1.000
_cell.angle_alpha   90.00
_cell.angle_beta   90.00
_cell.angle_gamma   90.00
#
_symmetry.space_group_name_H-M   'P 1'
#
loop_
_entity.id
_entity.type
_entity.pdbx_description
1 polymer ?
#
loop_
_entity_poly.entity_id
_entity_poly.type
_entity_poly.pdbx_seq_one_letter_code
_entity_poly.pdbx_strand_id
1 'polypeptide(L)'
;MEFFTKTALDAALLAGDHLLGEYKRHHVEVYGNSTLSVSNRGLTKEITSIRDHEADKLIIDLISARHPDHNLLTEETGALDNGSPYTWVIDPLDGSSNYVNHNPFFAVSVCLAYENKPITGVIYAPFIEEIAVARRGHGCTLNGRKVTVSPTSDFSKFYTVGCPGGDGNNLRFAKMSGVLTESIKDFRKMGSAAIEAYTVAAGRVDSFVTLNISPWDIAAGALCVEEAGGKVTDFDGNPWEMTKSDVCMSNGLVHEEILDCVALVNPNSDRFTDKSLLTLC
;
A
#
# COMPACT_ATOMS: atom_id res chain seq x y z
N MET A 1 0.77 -23.60 -1.18
CA MET A 1 0.92 -22.33 -0.40
C MET A 1 2.39 -21.87 -0.32
N GLU A 2 3.32 -22.64 0.20
CA GLU A 2 4.74 -22.24 0.30
C GLU A 2 5.37 -21.91 -1.06
N PHE A 3 5.05 -22.67 -2.10
CA PHE A 3 5.50 -22.41 -3.47
C PHE A 3 5.01 -21.05 -4.02
N PHE A 4 3.75 -20.69 -3.76
CA PHE A 4 3.21 -19.38 -4.16
C PHE A 4 3.90 -18.23 -3.45
N THR A 5 4.12 -18.36 -2.13
CA THR A 5 4.85 -17.34 -1.35
C THR A 5 6.28 -17.18 -1.85
N LYS A 6 6.94 -18.28 -2.21
CA LYS A 6 8.27 -18.21 -2.83
C LYS A 6 8.24 -17.50 -4.17
N THR A 7 7.24 -17.75 -5.01
CA THR A 7 7.10 -17.04 -6.30
C THR A 7 6.90 -15.54 -6.08
N ALA A 8 6.00 -15.14 -5.15
CA ALA A 8 5.78 -13.73 -4.81
C ALA A 8 7.06 -13.06 -4.31
N LEU A 9 7.80 -13.75 -3.43
CA LEU A 9 9.07 -13.25 -2.87
C LEU A 9 10.14 -13.09 -3.95
N ASP A 10 10.33 -14.12 -4.79
CA ASP A 10 11.32 -14.07 -5.87
C ASP A 10 11.00 -12.94 -6.87
N ALA A 11 9.70 -12.74 -7.19
CA ALA A 11 9.26 -11.68 -8.08
C ALA A 11 9.49 -10.28 -7.49
N ALA A 12 9.12 -10.09 -6.21
CA ALA A 12 9.31 -8.82 -5.52
C ALA A 12 10.80 -8.45 -5.37
N LEU A 13 11.64 -9.43 -5.04
CA LEU A 13 13.10 -9.23 -4.96
C LEU A 13 13.69 -8.89 -6.32
N LEU A 14 13.34 -9.62 -7.37
CA LEU A 14 13.86 -9.40 -8.72
C LEU A 14 13.58 -7.97 -9.21
N ALA A 15 12.33 -7.52 -9.08
CA ALA A 15 11.92 -6.18 -9.48
C ALA A 15 12.50 -5.09 -8.56
N GLY A 16 12.44 -5.30 -7.25
CA GLY A 16 12.93 -4.32 -6.28
C GLY A 16 14.44 -4.09 -6.35
N ASP A 17 15.23 -5.14 -6.58
CA ASP A 17 16.70 -5.01 -6.77
C ASP A 17 17.03 -4.28 -8.08
N HIS A 18 16.26 -4.53 -9.15
CA HIS A 18 16.35 -3.76 -10.40
C HIS A 18 16.06 -2.28 -10.15
N LEU A 19 14.93 -1.96 -9.52
CA LEU A 19 14.53 -0.59 -9.19
C LEU A 19 15.58 0.11 -8.31
N LEU A 20 16.11 -0.55 -7.30
CA LEU A 20 17.16 0.01 -6.42
C LEU A 20 18.44 0.30 -7.19
N GLY A 21 18.83 -0.57 -8.11
CA GLY A 21 19.99 -0.37 -8.98
C GLY A 21 19.86 0.88 -9.84
N GLU A 22 18.69 1.06 -10.47
CA GLU A 22 18.36 2.22 -11.30
C GLU A 22 18.25 3.50 -10.47
N TYR A 23 17.59 3.43 -9.31
CA TYR A 23 17.47 4.54 -8.37
C TYR A 23 18.85 5.08 -7.95
N LYS A 24 19.79 4.19 -7.57
CA LYS A 24 21.14 4.58 -7.18
C LYS A 24 21.94 5.17 -8.35
N ARG A 25 21.81 4.61 -9.55
CA ARG A 25 22.45 5.14 -10.77
C ARG A 25 21.96 6.56 -11.06
N HIS A 26 20.66 6.75 -11.11
CA HIS A 26 20.05 8.04 -11.40
C HIS A 26 20.36 9.07 -10.31
N HIS A 27 20.40 8.68 -9.05
CA HIS A 27 20.79 9.56 -7.96
C HIS A 27 22.20 10.13 -8.14
N VAL A 28 23.16 9.31 -8.58
CA VAL A 28 24.53 9.76 -8.85
C VAL A 28 24.58 10.71 -10.04
N GLU A 29 23.80 10.44 -11.09
CA GLU A 29 23.72 11.32 -12.28
C GLU A 29 23.12 12.68 -11.94
N VAL A 30 22.08 12.72 -11.11
CA VAL A 30 21.36 13.94 -10.76
C VAL A 30 22.09 14.77 -9.70
N TYR A 31 22.60 14.16 -8.66
CA TYR A 31 23.19 14.86 -7.51
C TYR A 31 24.73 14.83 -7.49
N GLY A 32 25.35 13.91 -8.23
CA GLY A 32 26.79 13.85 -8.42
C GLY A 32 27.35 14.98 -9.32
N ASN A 33 26.51 15.55 -10.19
CA ASN A 33 26.82 16.70 -11.04
C ASN A 33 26.16 17.96 -10.49
N SER A 34 26.91 18.88 -9.92
CA SER A 34 26.47 20.10 -9.24
C SER A 34 25.75 21.15 -10.14
N THR A 35 25.32 20.78 -11.34
CA THR A 35 24.76 21.72 -12.36
C THR A 35 23.34 21.41 -12.82
N LEU A 36 22.60 20.51 -12.15
CA LEU A 36 21.24 20.18 -12.60
C LEU A 36 20.22 21.24 -12.15
N SER A 37 19.74 21.98 -13.15
CA SER A 37 18.67 22.98 -12.99
C SER A 37 17.31 22.31 -12.81
N VAL A 38 16.38 23.02 -12.15
CA VAL A 38 14.98 22.65 -11.87
C VAL A 38 14.16 22.26 -13.14
N SER A 39 14.70 22.45 -14.34
CA SER A 39 14.05 22.13 -15.62
C SER A 39 13.91 20.62 -15.92
N ASN A 40 14.57 19.75 -15.17
CA ASN A 40 14.58 18.30 -15.44
C ASN A 40 13.44 17.50 -14.79
N ARG A 41 12.46 18.16 -14.12
CA ARG A 41 11.31 17.46 -13.51
C ARG A 41 10.43 16.72 -14.53
N GLY A 42 10.39 17.17 -15.81
CA GLY A 42 9.65 16.49 -16.86
C GLY A 42 10.32 15.19 -17.35
N LEU A 43 11.65 15.20 -17.40
CA LEU A 43 12.44 14.01 -17.78
C LEU A 43 12.36 12.91 -16.71
N THR A 44 12.23 13.27 -15.44
CA THR A 44 12.10 12.33 -14.34
C THR A 44 10.80 11.51 -14.41
N LYS A 45 9.69 12.11 -14.84
CA LYS A 45 8.40 11.41 -14.97
C LYS A 45 8.44 10.34 -16.09
N GLU A 46 9.11 10.64 -17.17
CA GLU A 46 9.30 9.70 -18.29
C GLU A 46 10.21 8.51 -17.91
N ILE A 47 11.27 8.77 -17.15
CA ILE A 47 12.18 7.74 -16.64
C ILE A 47 11.44 6.81 -15.65
N THR A 48 10.56 7.33 -14.81
CA THR A 48 9.79 6.52 -13.87
C THR A 48 8.87 5.56 -14.59
N SER A 49 8.10 6.03 -15.56
CA SER A 49 7.22 5.18 -16.37
C SER A 49 7.98 4.04 -17.06
N ILE A 50 9.21 4.28 -17.52
CA ILE A 50 10.06 3.22 -18.10
C ILE A 50 10.43 2.18 -17.02
N ARG A 51 10.80 2.61 -15.81
CA ARG A 51 11.21 1.70 -14.73
C ARG A 51 10.03 0.90 -14.19
N ASP A 52 8.86 1.51 -14.10
CA ASP A 52 7.60 0.83 -13.76
C ASP A 52 7.35 -0.33 -14.74
N HIS A 53 7.38 -0.07 -16.04
CA HIS A 53 7.16 -1.10 -17.06
C HIS A 53 8.26 -2.17 -17.09
N GLU A 54 9.52 -1.81 -16.83
CA GLU A 54 10.60 -2.79 -16.72
C GLU A 54 10.38 -3.73 -15.51
N ALA A 55 10.03 -3.16 -14.36
CA ALA A 55 9.72 -3.93 -13.15
C ALA A 55 8.49 -4.82 -13.35
N ASP A 56 7.41 -4.27 -13.93
CA ASP A 56 6.20 -5.01 -14.26
C ASP A 56 6.51 -6.23 -15.14
N LYS A 57 7.28 -6.01 -16.21
CA LYS A 57 7.70 -7.09 -17.11
C LYS A 57 8.49 -8.18 -16.40
N LEU A 58 9.44 -7.82 -15.53
CA LEU A 58 10.23 -8.79 -14.78
C LEU A 58 9.34 -9.68 -13.90
N ILE A 59 8.35 -9.08 -13.22
CA ILE A 59 7.40 -9.79 -12.37
C ILE A 59 6.51 -10.71 -13.20
N ILE A 60 5.91 -10.18 -14.28
CA ILE A 60 5.02 -10.93 -15.19
C ILE A 60 5.74 -12.14 -15.80
N ASP A 61 6.95 -11.93 -16.34
CA ASP A 61 7.73 -13.00 -16.97
C ASP A 61 8.02 -14.14 -15.98
N LEU A 62 8.39 -13.81 -14.74
CA LEU A 62 8.68 -14.80 -13.70
C LEU A 62 7.41 -15.56 -13.28
N ILE A 63 6.32 -14.84 -13.03
CA ILE A 63 5.05 -15.44 -12.60
C ILE A 63 4.47 -16.31 -13.71
N SER A 64 4.40 -15.81 -14.94
CA SER A 64 3.86 -16.56 -16.08
C SER A 64 4.67 -17.82 -16.41
N ALA A 65 5.98 -17.79 -16.21
CA ALA A 65 6.82 -18.99 -16.37
C ALA A 65 6.52 -20.08 -15.33
N ARG A 66 6.11 -19.69 -14.11
CA ARG A 66 5.82 -20.64 -13.01
C ARG A 66 4.34 -21.01 -12.91
N HIS A 67 3.45 -20.09 -13.30
CA HIS A 67 2.00 -20.20 -13.15
C HIS A 67 1.28 -19.68 -14.43
N PRO A 68 1.47 -20.35 -15.58
CA PRO A 68 0.98 -19.86 -16.88
C PRO A 68 -0.55 -19.75 -16.96
N ASP A 69 -1.27 -20.49 -16.12
CA ASP A 69 -2.74 -20.53 -16.13
C ASP A 69 -3.37 -19.54 -15.13
N HIS A 70 -2.57 -18.81 -14.35
CA HIS A 70 -3.11 -17.84 -13.39
C HIS A 70 -3.47 -16.51 -14.09
N ASN A 71 -4.45 -15.80 -13.52
CA ASN A 71 -4.77 -14.45 -13.93
C ASN A 71 -3.72 -13.47 -13.38
N LEU A 72 -3.57 -12.34 -14.06
CA LEU A 72 -2.74 -11.21 -13.63
C LEU A 72 -3.61 -9.95 -13.57
N LEU A 73 -3.37 -9.11 -12.58
CA LEU A 73 -3.89 -7.75 -12.46
C LEU A 73 -2.73 -6.87 -12.01
N THR A 74 -2.21 -6.06 -12.93
CA THR A 74 -1.07 -5.17 -12.65
C THR A 74 -1.44 -3.72 -12.91
N GLU A 75 -0.76 -2.80 -12.26
CA GLU A 75 -0.97 -1.37 -12.49
C GLU A 75 -0.63 -0.98 -13.93
N GLU A 76 0.50 -1.46 -14.46
CA GLU A 76 1.03 -1.02 -15.75
C GLU A 76 0.44 -1.75 -16.96
N THR A 77 0.35 -3.07 -16.88
CA THR A 77 -0.14 -3.90 -18.01
C THR A 77 -1.66 -4.09 -17.96
N GLY A 78 -2.30 -3.89 -16.79
CA GLY A 78 -3.72 -4.11 -16.60
C GLY A 78 -4.06 -5.58 -16.30
N ALA A 79 -5.23 -6.03 -16.75
CA ALA A 79 -5.75 -7.36 -16.43
C ALA A 79 -5.51 -8.36 -17.56
N LEU A 80 -5.01 -9.55 -17.21
CA LEU A 80 -5.01 -10.75 -18.04
C LEU A 80 -5.85 -11.82 -17.36
N ASP A 81 -6.96 -12.18 -17.99
CA ASP A 81 -7.90 -13.19 -17.48
C ASP A 81 -7.73 -14.51 -18.23
N ASN A 82 -7.23 -15.52 -17.54
CA ASN A 82 -7.07 -16.89 -18.04
C ASN A 82 -8.19 -17.82 -17.52
N GLY A 83 -9.25 -17.29 -16.89
CA GLY A 83 -10.33 -18.08 -16.29
C GLY A 83 -9.93 -18.83 -15.02
N SER A 84 -8.84 -18.43 -14.37
CA SER A 84 -8.31 -19.06 -13.16
C SER A 84 -9.02 -18.52 -11.90
N PRO A 85 -9.19 -19.34 -10.85
CA PRO A 85 -9.58 -18.81 -9.55
C PRO A 85 -8.42 -18.04 -8.86
N TYR A 86 -7.20 -18.16 -9.36
CA TYR A 86 -6.01 -17.48 -8.85
C TYR A 86 -5.70 -16.23 -9.66
N THR A 87 -5.52 -15.10 -8.98
CA THR A 87 -5.13 -13.83 -9.58
C THR A 87 -3.93 -13.25 -8.84
N TRP A 88 -2.85 -12.98 -9.56
CA TRP A 88 -1.73 -12.19 -9.06
C TRP A 88 -2.08 -10.71 -9.19
N VAL A 89 -2.00 -9.98 -8.08
CA VAL A 89 -2.31 -8.55 -7.99
C VAL A 89 -1.01 -7.83 -7.68
N ILE A 90 -0.57 -6.95 -8.57
CA ILE A 90 0.83 -6.48 -8.62
C ILE A 90 0.87 -4.97 -8.79
N ASP A 91 1.62 -4.32 -7.91
CA ASP A 91 2.13 -2.97 -8.11
C ASP A 91 3.66 -3.06 -8.23
N PRO A 92 4.22 -2.82 -9.41
CA PRO A 92 5.65 -2.93 -9.65
C PRO A 92 6.46 -1.83 -8.97
N LEU A 93 5.87 -0.64 -8.75
CA LEU A 93 6.55 0.50 -8.08
C LEU A 93 5.56 1.39 -7.32
N ASP A 94 5.05 0.91 -6.19
CA ASP A 94 4.29 1.74 -5.27
C ASP A 94 5.15 2.88 -4.71
N GLY A 95 4.63 4.10 -4.79
CA GLY A 95 5.37 5.29 -4.43
C GLY A 95 6.24 5.86 -5.56
N SER A 96 5.80 5.75 -6.81
CA SER A 96 6.48 6.28 -8.00
C SER A 96 6.88 7.76 -7.89
N SER A 97 6.03 8.60 -7.26
CA SER A 97 6.36 10.00 -6.94
C SER A 97 7.56 10.13 -5.99
N ASN A 98 7.69 9.24 -5.00
CA ASN A 98 8.86 9.20 -4.13
C ASN A 98 10.10 8.79 -4.90
N TYR A 99 9.98 7.75 -5.71
CA TYR A 99 11.08 7.25 -6.54
C TYR A 99 11.66 8.34 -7.42
N VAL A 100 10.81 9.06 -8.17
CA VAL A 100 11.23 10.19 -9.03
C VAL A 100 11.94 11.30 -8.27
N ASN A 101 11.45 11.61 -7.06
CA ASN A 101 11.97 12.70 -6.25
C ASN A 101 13.10 12.25 -5.31
N HIS A 102 13.64 11.04 -5.50
CA HIS A 102 14.69 10.46 -4.68
C HIS A 102 14.36 10.37 -3.18
N ASN A 103 13.08 10.19 -2.85
CA ASN A 103 12.66 9.79 -1.52
C ASN A 103 12.74 8.26 -1.38
N PRO A 104 13.18 7.74 -0.22
CA PRO A 104 13.46 6.32 -0.05
C PRO A 104 12.20 5.44 0.11
N PHE A 105 11.00 6.03 0.17
CA PHE A 105 9.74 5.33 0.44
C PHE A 105 9.07 4.89 -0.85
N PHE A 106 9.55 3.78 -1.41
CA PHE A 106 8.94 3.08 -2.54
C PHE A 106 9.08 1.57 -2.33
N ALA A 107 8.17 0.80 -2.90
CA ALA A 107 8.11 -0.64 -2.71
C ALA A 107 7.59 -1.36 -3.95
N VAL A 108 7.85 -2.65 -4.03
CA VAL A 108 7.17 -3.60 -4.91
C VAL A 108 6.13 -4.35 -4.09
N SER A 109 4.90 -4.42 -4.58
CA SER A 109 3.79 -5.14 -3.95
C SER A 109 3.33 -6.30 -4.83
N VAL A 110 3.39 -7.52 -4.31
CA VAL A 110 2.97 -8.74 -5.02
C VAL A 110 2.02 -9.54 -4.14
N CYS A 111 0.77 -9.66 -4.56
CA CYS A 111 -0.25 -10.42 -3.85
C CYS A 111 -0.78 -11.55 -4.75
N LEU A 112 -1.01 -12.73 -4.20
CA LEU A 112 -1.84 -13.75 -4.83
C LEU A 112 -3.17 -13.83 -4.11
N ALA A 113 -4.25 -13.70 -4.88
CA ALA A 113 -5.62 -13.92 -4.43
C ALA A 113 -6.16 -15.24 -4.98
N TYR A 114 -6.99 -15.90 -4.18
CA TYR A 114 -7.83 -17.03 -4.59
C TYR A 114 -9.30 -16.61 -4.45
N GLU A 115 -10.07 -16.69 -5.53
CA GLU A 115 -11.46 -16.21 -5.56
C GLU A 115 -11.61 -14.80 -4.95
N ASN A 116 -10.77 -13.88 -5.41
CA ASN A 116 -10.67 -12.47 -4.95
C ASN A 116 -10.31 -12.28 -3.47
N LYS A 117 -9.81 -13.31 -2.78
CA LYS A 117 -9.34 -13.19 -1.38
C LYS A 117 -7.82 -13.33 -1.33
N PRO A 118 -7.08 -12.33 -0.83
CA PRO A 118 -5.64 -12.41 -0.64
C PRO A 118 -5.24 -13.64 0.20
N ILE A 119 -4.32 -14.46 -0.33
CA ILE A 119 -3.83 -15.68 0.32
C ILE A 119 -2.32 -15.67 0.57
N THR A 120 -1.56 -14.90 -0.19
CA THR A 120 -0.17 -14.57 0.10
C THR A 120 0.12 -13.16 -0.37
N GLY A 121 0.93 -12.41 0.37
CA GLY A 121 1.32 -11.05 0.07
C GLY A 121 2.79 -10.83 0.41
N VAL A 122 3.49 -10.16 -0.47
CA VAL A 122 4.88 -9.73 -0.28
C VAL A 122 4.98 -8.26 -0.65
N ILE A 123 5.59 -7.49 0.25
CA ILE A 123 5.96 -6.09 0.00
C ILE A 123 7.46 -5.99 0.23
N TYR A 124 8.19 -5.53 -0.78
CA TYR A 124 9.61 -5.29 -0.68
C TYR A 124 9.91 -3.80 -0.88
N ALA A 125 10.42 -3.14 0.17
CA ALA A 125 10.90 -1.76 0.16
C ALA A 125 12.43 -1.75 0.08
N PRO A 126 13.02 -1.73 -1.14
CA PRO A 126 14.41 -2.10 -1.35
C PRO A 126 15.42 -1.08 -0.80
N PHE A 127 15.05 0.21 -0.76
CA PHE A 127 15.96 1.24 -0.25
C PHE A 127 16.14 1.15 1.27
N ILE A 128 15.08 0.81 2.00
CA ILE A 128 15.12 0.66 3.46
C ILE A 128 15.35 -0.80 3.89
N GLU A 129 15.59 -1.71 2.93
CA GLU A 129 15.93 -3.11 3.15
C GLU A 129 14.88 -3.87 3.98
N GLU A 130 13.59 -3.60 3.73
CA GLU A 130 12.48 -4.24 4.44
C GLU A 130 11.64 -5.11 3.50
N ILE A 131 11.37 -6.33 3.95
CA ILE A 131 10.52 -7.30 3.26
C ILE A 131 9.43 -7.77 4.23
N ALA A 132 8.19 -7.38 3.95
CA ALA A 132 7.01 -7.90 4.65
C ALA A 132 6.45 -9.09 3.86
N VAL A 133 6.17 -10.19 4.56
CA VAL A 133 5.59 -11.41 3.97
C VAL A 133 4.45 -11.88 4.84
N ALA A 134 3.26 -11.99 4.23
CA ALA A 134 2.08 -12.55 4.88
C ALA A 134 1.55 -13.75 4.11
N ARG A 135 1.01 -14.71 4.84
CA ARG A 135 0.33 -15.88 4.29
C ARG A 135 -0.90 -16.20 5.12
N ARG A 136 -2.04 -16.34 4.46
CA ARG A 136 -3.32 -16.58 5.12
C ARG A 136 -3.24 -17.75 6.11
N GLY A 137 -3.57 -17.45 7.38
CA GLY A 137 -3.54 -18.39 8.50
C GLY A 137 -2.14 -18.73 9.06
N HIS A 138 -1.10 -18.00 8.64
CA HIS A 138 0.29 -18.26 9.08
C HIS A 138 0.99 -17.04 9.68
N GLY A 139 0.32 -15.90 9.73
CA GLY A 139 0.85 -14.67 10.26
C GLY A 139 1.64 -13.84 9.25
N CYS A 140 2.15 -12.69 9.72
CA CYS A 140 2.99 -11.76 8.98
C CYS A 140 4.40 -11.73 9.56
N THR A 141 5.40 -11.60 8.69
CA THR A 141 6.80 -11.41 9.08
C THR A 141 7.38 -10.17 8.41
N LEU A 142 8.27 -9.47 9.09
CA LEU A 142 9.12 -8.41 8.55
C LEU A 142 10.58 -8.85 8.66
N ASN A 143 11.29 -8.94 7.53
CA ASN A 143 12.63 -9.48 7.45
C ASN A 143 12.78 -10.85 8.17
N GLY A 144 11.79 -11.74 7.94
CA GLY A 144 11.74 -13.08 8.51
C GLY A 144 11.38 -13.14 10.02
N ARG A 145 11.14 -12.01 10.69
CA ARG A 145 10.71 -11.96 12.09
C ARG A 145 9.21 -11.74 12.15
N LYS A 146 8.51 -12.56 12.94
CA LYS A 146 7.07 -12.41 13.16
C LYS A 146 6.77 -11.03 13.74
N VAL A 147 5.75 -10.37 13.19
CA VAL A 147 5.27 -9.07 13.64
C VAL A 147 3.80 -9.16 14.06
N THR A 148 3.39 -8.19 14.88
CA THR A 148 2.02 -7.98 15.32
C THR A 148 1.72 -6.49 15.31
N VAL A 149 0.45 -6.14 15.16
CA VAL A 149 -0.01 -4.75 15.26
C VAL A 149 0.29 -4.14 16.63
N SER A 150 0.22 -2.82 16.74
CA SER A 150 0.50 -2.10 17.99
C SER A 150 -0.53 -2.43 19.09
N PRO A 151 -0.15 -2.38 20.37
CA PRO A 151 -1.05 -2.56 21.49
C PRO A 151 -1.74 -1.26 21.97
N THR A 152 -1.59 -0.15 21.24
CA THR A 152 -2.14 1.16 21.60
C THR A 152 -3.67 1.11 21.62
N SER A 153 -4.29 1.43 22.77
CA SER A 153 -5.74 1.46 22.96
C SER A 153 -6.28 2.84 23.33
N ASP A 154 -5.42 3.83 23.43
CA ASP A 154 -5.77 5.22 23.72
C ASP A 154 -5.72 6.01 22.40
N PHE A 155 -6.87 6.42 21.88
CA PHE A 155 -6.98 7.10 20.59
C PHE A 155 -6.15 8.39 20.52
N SER A 156 -6.06 9.13 21.62
CA SER A 156 -5.27 10.34 21.71
C SER A 156 -3.76 10.11 21.55
N LYS A 157 -3.28 8.88 21.62
CA LYS A 157 -1.88 8.48 21.43
C LYS A 157 -1.62 7.85 20.06
N PHE A 158 -2.64 7.73 19.23
CA PHE A 158 -2.55 7.10 17.93
C PHE A 158 -1.60 7.82 17.00
N TYR A 159 -0.84 7.02 16.28
CA TYR A 159 0.00 7.47 15.19
C TYR A 159 -0.56 6.86 13.90
N THR A 160 -1.13 7.71 13.05
CA THR A 160 -1.82 7.30 11.82
C THR A 160 -1.02 7.73 10.60
N VAL A 161 -1.03 6.88 9.60
CA VAL A 161 -0.53 7.21 8.25
C VAL A 161 -1.68 7.20 7.26
N GLY A 162 -1.49 7.85 6.10
CA GLY A 162 -2.50 7.83 5.06
C GLY A 162 -2.08 8.53 3.79
N CYS A 163 -2.71 8.15 2.69
CA CYS A 163 -2.52 8.78 1.39
C CYS A 163 -3.88 8.99 0.70
N PRO A 164 -4.02 10.03 -0.13
CA PRO A 164 -5.08 10.03 -1.12
C PRO A 164 -4.70 8.97 -2.15
N GLY A 165 -5.61 8.10 -2.51
CA GLY A 165 -5.45 7.27 -3.70
C GLY A 165 -5.45 8.10 -4.98
N GLY A 166 -5.99 7.56 -6.07
CA GLY A 166 -6.02 8.21 -7.38
C GLY A 166 -6.51 9.65 -7.40
N ASP A 167 -6.36 10.30 -8.53
CA ASP A 167 -6.62 11.71 -8.75
C ASP A 167 -8.04 12.18 -8.31
N GLY A 168 -8.13 13.43 -7.85
CA GLY A 168 -9.39 14.08 -7.51
C GLY A 168 -9.81 14.01 -6.04
N ASN A 169 -9.11 13.26 -5.18
CA ASN A 169 -9.47 13.06 -3.77
C ASN A 169 -8.73 13.93 -2.76
N ASN A 170 -7.84 14.81 -3.21
CA ASN A 170 -7.00 15.62 -2.34
C ASN A 170 -7.79 16.43 -1.31
N LEU A 171 -8.93 17.03 -1.70
CA LEU A 171 -9.75 17.81 -0.76
C LEU A 171 -10.45 16.95 0.28
N ARG A 172 -11.00 15.80 -0.13
CA ARG A 172 -11.63 14.84 0.79
C ARG A 172 -10.60 14.28 1.76
N PHE A 173 -9.43 13.91 1.26
CA PHE A 173 -8.32 13.45 2.07
C PHE A 173 -7.81 14.53 3.05
N ALA A 174 -7.68 15.78 2.60
CA ALA A 174 -7.26 16.90 3.47
C ALA A 174 -8.25 17.13 4.62
N LYS A 175 -9.55 17.05 4.36
CA LYS A 175 -10.58 17.15 5.42
C LYS A 175 -10.47 15.97 6.39
N MET A 176 -10.35 14.76 5.89
CA MET A 176 -10.22 13.54 6.71
C MET A 176 -8.97 13.60 7.60
N SER A 177 -7.82 13.91 7.03
CA SER A 177 -6.57 14.05 7.79
C SER A 177 -6.62 15.17 8.80
N GLY A 178 -7.34 16.26 8.51
CA GLY A 178 -7.59 17.35 9.44
C GLY A 178 -8.36 16.89 10.67
N VAL A 179 -9.51 16.22 10.47
CA VAL A 179 -10.33 15.67 11.57
C VAL A 179 -9.53 14.67 12.42
N LEU A 180 -8.81 13.76 11.77
CA LEU A 180 -7.97 12.78 12.46
C LEU A 180 -6.88 13.48 13.28
N THR A 181 -6.19 14.46 12.72
CA THR A 181 -5.09 15.18 13.39
C THR A 181 -5.54 15.90 14.67
N GLU A 182 -6.79 16.36 14.75
CA GLU A 182 -7.35 16.95 15.96
C GLU A 182 -7.60 15.93 17.09
N SER A 183 -7.76 14.64 16.74
CA SER A 183 -8.18 13.59 17.65
C SER A 183 -7.04 12.68 18.09
N ILE A 184 -5.97 12.57 17.31
CA ILE A 184 -4.86 11.64 17.49
C ILE A 184 -3.55 12.38 17.80
N LYS A 185 -2.52 11.63 18.20
CA LYS A 185 -1.19 12.18 18.50
C LYS A 185 -0.51 12.75 17.25
N ASP A 186 -0.58 12.05 16.13
CA ASP A 186 0.15 12.45 14.93
C ASP A 186 -0.40 11.77 13.67
N PHE A 187 -0.31 12.49 12.55
CA PHE A 187 -0.67 12.01 11.22
C PHE A 187 0.50 12.22 10.25
N ARG A 188 0.82 11.19 9.45
CA ARG A 188 1.87 11.26 8.43
C ARG A 188 1.35 10.78 7.08
N LYS A 189 1.95 11.34 6.02
CA LYS A 189 1.82 10.87 4.65
C LYS A 189 3.19 10.44 4.16
N MET A 190 3.39 9.14 3.95
CA MET A 190 4.66 8.60 3.48
C MET A 190 4.70 8.51 1.95
N GLY A 191 3.54 8.37 1.30
CA GLY A 191 3.40 8.37 -0.16
C GLY A 191 3.75 7.04 -0.83
N SER A 192 3.66 5.95 -0.10
CA SER A 192 3.71 4.57 -0.55
C SER A 192 2.68 3.78 0.25
N ALA A 193 1.58 3.38 -0.36
CA ALA A 193 0.48 2.72 0.33
C ALA A 193 0.90 1.34 0.86
N ALA A 194 1.73 0.62 0.13
CA ALA A 194 2.27 -0.65 0.55
C ALA A 194 3.15 -0.52 1.80
N ILE A 195 4.04 0.52 1.86
CA ILE A 195 4.85 0.80 3.05
C ILE A 195 3.95 1.21 4.22
N GLU A 196 3.00 2.12 3.99
CA GLU A 196 2.06 2.58 5.01
C GLU A 196 1.28 1.40 5.62
N ALA A 197 0.80 0.46 4.80
CA ALA A 197 0.08 -0.72 5.25
C ALA A 197 0.95 -1.68 6.08
N TYR A 198 2.15 -2.06 5.61
CA TYR A 198 2.95 -2.98 6.40
C TYR A 198 3.52 -2.36 7.69
N THR A 199 3.64 -1.03 7.76
CA THR A 199 4.04 -0.38 9.03
C THR A 199 2.96 -0.52 10.11
N VAL A 200 1.67 -0.62 9.73
CA VAL A 200 0.59 -1.01 10.65
C VAL A 200 0.77 -2.45 11.10
N ALA A 201 1.00 -3.38 10.17
CA ALA A 201 1.23 -4.80 10.49
C ALA A 201 2.45 -4.98 11.43
N ALA A 202 3.48 -4.14 11.27
CA ALA A 202 4.68 -4.15 12.11
C ALA A 202 4.51 -3.45 13.46
N GLY A 203 3.33 -2.89 13.77
CA GLY A 203 3.06 -2.17 15.00
C GLY A 203 3.83 -0.87 15.17
N ARG A 204 4.35 -0.30 14.06
CA ARG A 204 5.10 0.97 14.07
C ARG A 204 4.19 2.18 14.00
N VAL A 205 3.05 2.02 13.37
CA VAL A 205 1.92 2.96 13.36
C VAL A 205 0.66 2.21 13.76
N ASP A 206 -0.36 2.92 14.18
CA ASP A 206 -1.56 2.32 14.75
C ASP A 206 -2.65 2.12 13.69
N SER A 207 -2.64 2.96 12.64
CA SER A 207 -3.60 2.86 11.55
C SER A 207 -3.10 3.45 10.24
N PHE A 208 -3.75 3.01 9.14
CA PHE A 208 -3.62 3.55 7.80
C PHE A 208 -5.00 3.79 7.21
N VAL A 209 -5.22 4.98 6.66
CA VAL A 209 -6.47 5.37 6.00
C VAL A 209 -6.20 5.89 4.60
N THR A 210 -6.98 5.42 3.63
CA THR A 210 -6.83 5.82 2.23
C THR A 210 -8.16 5.89 1.51
N LEU A 211 -8.22 6.71 0.47
CA LEU A 211 -9.39 6.97 -0.35
C LEU A 211 -9.11 6.64 -1.81
N ASN A 212 -10.06 5.98 -2.47
CA ASN A 212 -10.00 5.70 -3.91
C ASN A 212 -8.68 5.03 -4.34
N ILE A 213 -8.27 4.04 -3.57
CA ILE A 213 -7.05 3.25 -3.78
C ILE A 213 -7.33 2.08 -4.72
N SER A 214 -6.34 1.69 -5.50
CA SER A 214 -6.42 0.50 -6.34
C SER A 214 -6.08 -0.78 -5.57
N PRO A 215 -6.58 -1.94 -5.99
CA PRO A 215 -6.32 -3.20 -5.28
C PRO A 215 -4.83 -3.58 -5.26
N TRP A 216 -4.06 -3.24 -6.30
CA TRP A 216 -2.64 -3.56 -6.35
C TRP A 216 -1.79 -2.81 -5.32
N ASP A 217 -2.18 -1.58 -4.95
CA ASP A 217 -1.49 -0.79 -3.92
C ASP A 217 -1.59 -1.42 -2.52
N ILE A 218 -2.71 -2.13 -2.23
CA ILE A 218 -3.04 -2.49 -0.84
C ILE A 218 -3.34 -3.97 -0.59
N ALA A 219 -3.56 -4.82 -1.61
CA ALA A 219 -3.96 -6.21 -1.36
C ALA A 219 -2.95 -6.99 -0.53
N ALA A 220 -1.64 -6.82 -0.79
CA ALA A 220 -0.60 -7.43 0.01
C ALA A 220 -0.55 -6.84 1.44
N GLY A 221 -0.69 -5.52 1.56
CA GLY A 221 -0.72 -4.80 2.83
C GLY A 221 -1.90 -5.17 3.71
N ALA A 222 -3.10 -5.29 3.12
CA ALA A 222 -4.30 -5.72 3.82
C ALA A 222 -4.10 -7.11 4.45
N LEU A 223 -3.55 -8.05 3.68
CA LEU A 223 -3.21 -9.37 4.21
C LEU A 223 -2.16 -9.28 5.33
N CYS A 224 -1.13 -8.44 5.19
CA CYS A 224 -0.13 -8.25 6.24
C CYS A 224 -0.77 -7.77 7.54
N VAL A 225 -1.68 -6.79 7.49
CA VAL A 225 -2.37 -6.25 8.67
C VAL A 225 -3.28 -7.30 9.30
N GLU A 226 -4.11 -8.01 8.52
CA GLU A 226 -4.97 -9.08 9.05
C GLU A 226 -4.16 -10.19 9.72
N GLU A 227 -3.09 -10.67 9.08
CA GLU A 227 -2.23 -11.74 9.59
C GLU A 227 -1.36 -11.30 10.78
N ALA A 228 -1.15 -10.00 10.96
CA ALA A 228 -0.54 -9.42 12.16
C ALA A 228 -1.53 -9.20 13.33
N GLY A 229 -2.82 -9.52 13.14
CA GLY A 229 -3.87 -9.40 14.14
C GLY A 229 -4.61 -8.05 14.11
N GLY A 230 -4.45 -7.25 13.06
CA GLY A 230 -5.17 -6.01 12.84
C GLY A 230 -6.53 -6.20 12.18
N LYS A 231 -7.21 -5.09 11.93
CA LYS A 231 -8.53 -5.02 11.29
C LYS A 231 -8.44 -4.21 9.99
N VAL A 232 -9.08 -4.71 8.93
CA VAL A 232 -9.14 -4.07 7.61
C VAL A 232 -10.59 -4.00 7.16
N THR A 233 -11.11 -2.78 6.92
CA THR A 233 -12.49 -2.55 6.50
C THR A 233 -12.58 -1.49 5.40
N ASP A 234 -13.75 -1.41 4.75
CA ASP A 234 -14.17 -0.20 4.09
C ASP A 234 -14.55 0.87 5.15
N PHE A 235 -14.92 2.08 4.71
CA PHE A 235 -15.29 3.17 5.61
C PHE A 235 -16.66 3.02 6.28
N ASP A 236 -17.46 2.05 5.84
CA ASP A 236 -18.72 1.69 6.50
C ASP A 236 -18.52 0.62 7.59
N GLY A 237 -17.29 0.10 7.75
CA GLY A 237 -16.93 -0.92 8.72
C GLY A 237 -17.13 -2.34 8.24
N ASN A 238 -17.51 -2.55 6.98
CA ASN A 238 -17.59 -3.90 6.40
C ASN A 238 -16.19 -4.45 6.11
N PRO A 239 -15.99 -5.76 6.18
CA PRO A 239 -14.71 -6.36 5.77
C PRO A 239 -14.30 -5.87 4.38
N TRP A 240 -13.01 -5.51 4.25
CA TRP A 240 -12.51 -5.04 2.96
C TRP A 240 -12.51 -6.16 1.90
N GLU A 241 -12.88 -5.78 0.70
CA GLU A 241 -12.82 -6.60 -0.51
C GLU A 241 -12.04 -5.84 -1.58
N MET A 242 -11.37 -6.55 -2.52
CA MET A 242 -10.54 -5.94 -3.57
C MET A 242 -11.30 -4.99 -4.53
N THR A 243 -12.62 -4.99 -4.47
CA THR A 243 -13.50 -4.07 -5.21
C THR A 243 -13.75 -2.75 -4.48
N LYS A 244 -13.30 -2.62 -3.24
CA LYS A 244 -13.50 -1.45 -2.39
C LYS A 244 -12.26 -0.56 -2.42
N SER A 245 -12.47 0.72 -2.64
CA SER A 245 -11.42 1.70 -2.86
C SER A 245 -11.14 2.62 -1.66
N ASP A 246 -12.09 2.75 -0.72
CA ASP A 246 -11.88 3.49 0.52
C ASP A 246 -11.58 2.49 1.64
N VAL A 247 -10.44 2.61 2.30
CA VAL A 247 -9.93 1.56 3.20
C VAL A 247 -9.41 2.15 4.49
N CYS A 248 -9.80 1.50 5.59
CA CYS A 248 -9.25 1.70 6.94
C CYS A 248 -8.57 0.42 7.42
N MET A 249 -7.30 0.52 7.75
CA MET A 249 -6.52 -0.53 8.40
C MET A 249 -6.10 -0.06 9.79
N SER A 250 -6.18 -0.90 10.81
CA SER A 250 -5.73 -0.52 12.14
C SER A 250 -5.30 -1.71 12.99
N ASN A 251 -4.83 -1.43 14.20
CA ASN A 251 -4.55 -2.43 15.20
C ASN A 251 -5.83 -3.11 15.78
N GLY A 252 -7.03 -2.69 15.36
CA GLY A 252 -8.31 -3.25 15.76
C GLY A 252 -8.86 -2.75 17.10
N LEU A 253 -8.05 -2.10 17.95
CA LEU A 253 -8.44 -1.71 19.31
C LEU A 253 -9.30 -0.43 19.34
N VAL A 254 -9.03 0.51 18.43
CA VAL A 254 -9.77 1.79 18.30
C VAL A 254 -10.22 2.02 16.85
N HIS A 255 -10.54 0.95 16.17
CA HIS A 255 -10.94 0.99 14.76
C HIS A 255 -12.23 1.79 14.53
N GLU A 256 -13.18 1.67 15.44
CA GLU A 256 -14.47 2.36 15.32
C GLU A 256 -14.32 3.88 15.47
N GLU A 257 -13.45 4.34 16.37
CA GLU A 257 -13.16 5.77 16.55
C GLU A 257 -12.55 6.38 15.28
N ILE A 258 -11.69 5.63 14.56
CA ILE A 258 -11.16 6.07 13.26
C ILE A 258 -12.30 6.18 12.25
N LEU A 259 -13.15 5.17 12.15
CA LEU A 259 -14.27 5.16 11.23
C LEU A 259 -15.26 6.29 11.54
N ASP A 260 -15.48 6.64 12.81
CA ASP A 260 -16.31 7.77 13.21
C ASP A 260 -15.69 9.10 12.72
N CYS A 261 -14.39 9.30 12.89
CA CYS A 261 -13.70 10.48 12.34
C CYS A 261 -13.80 10.55 10.81
N VAL A 262 -13.64 9.45 10.12
CA VAL A 262 -13.75 9.37 8.65
C VAL A 262 -15.17 9.65 8.18
N ALA A 263 -16.18 9.16 8.91
CA ALA A 263 -17.60 9.38 8.60
C ALA A 263 -17.99 10.86 8.65
N LEU A 264 -17.36 11.68 9.50
CA LEU A 264 -17.61 13.13 9.58
C LEU A 264 -17.35 13.86 8.24
N VAL A 265 -16.47 13.32 7.40
CA VAL A 265 -16.13 13.90 6.10
C VAL A 265 -16.66 13.10 4.91
N ASN A 266 -17.39 12.03 5.16
CA ASN A 266 -18.04 11.21 4.14
C ASN A 266 -19.54 11.56 4.05
N PRO A 267 -19.99 12.34 3.05
CA PRO A 267 -21.38 12.78 2.95
C PRO A 267 -22.38 11.63 2.73
N ASN A 268 -21.90 10.46 2.35
CA ASN A 268 -22.72 9.26 2.08
C ASN A 268 -22.63 8.22 3.21
N SER A 269 -21.99 8.54 4.33
CA SER A 269 -21.90 7.61 5.45
C SER A 269 -23.23 7.52 6.20
N ASP A 270 -23.69 6.30 6.43
CA ASP A 270 -24.87 6.02 7.25
C ASP A 270 -24.55 5.96 8.76
N ARG A 271 -23.25 6.12 9.15
CA ARG A 271 -22.80 6.02 10.54
C ARG A 271 -23.34 7.14 11.44
N PHE A 272 -23.65 8.32 10.86
CA PHE A 272 -24.23 9.44 11.60
C PHE A 272 -25.64 9.75 11.08
N THR A 273 -26.62 9.58 11.93
CA THR A 273 -28.00 10.06 11.71
C THR A 273 -28.16 11.55 11.96
N ASP A 274 -27.25 12.16 12.72
CA ASP A 274 -27.23 13.60 13.03
C ASP A 274 -26.20 14.35 12.17
N LYS A 275 -26.70 14.93 11.06
CA LYS A 275 -25.89 15.74 10.13
C LYS A 275 -25.52 17.13 10.66
N SER A 276 -25.96 17.52 11.87
CA SER A 276 -25.66 18.83 12.46
C SER A 276 -24.17 18.99 12.83
N LEU A 277 -23.45 17.88 13.03
CA LEU A 277 -22.00 17.86 13.29
C LEU A 277 -21.16 18.16 12.04
N LEU A 278 -21.73 18.00 10.85
CA LEU A 278 -21.05 18.28 9.57
C LEU A 278 -20.84 19.77 9.27
N THR A 279 -21.41 20.67 10.08
CA THR A 279 -21.29 22.13 9.93
C THR A 279 -20.13 22.74 10.70
N LEU A 280 -19.35 21.95 11.40
CA LEU A 280 -18.19 22.40 12.20
C LEU A 280 -16.83 22.16 11.50
N CYS A 281 -16.84 21.67 10.24
CA CYS A 281 -15.62 21.49 9.43
C CYS A 281 -15.62 22.40 8.20
#